data_1d6049437d3254413e508cbc4646303b
#
_entry.id   1d6049437d3254413e508cbc4646303b
#
_cell.length_a   1.000
_cell.length_b   1.000
_cell.length_c   1.000
_cell.angle_alpha   90.00
_cell.angle_beta   90.00
_cell.angle_gamma   90.00
#
_symmetry.space_group_name_H-M   'P 1'
#
loop_
_entity.id
_entity.type
_entity.pdbx_description
1 polymer ?
#
loop_
_entity_poly.entity_id
_entity_poly.type
_entity_poly.pdbx_seq_one_letter_code
_entity_poly.pdbx_strand_id
1 'polypeptide(L)'
;IINNATGAIIAAFELGLDFEIIKKNINNFTGMVRRFELFKTKNNGIIITDYGHSPESLNHIIKEIRLLFPDKKLHTVFQPHLFSRTYNFFHEFIEALKKSDRVSLIDVYPAREKEEEWIDKVSSYKIYEELKKSGCSVYYAGKSSDIYKNLFPYINENEITCFIGAGDMDRYYGEILKELDAKDFWD
;
A
#
# COMPACT_ATOMS: atom_id res chain seq x y z
N ILE A 1 12.78 -4.69 -4.43
CA ILE A 1 12.69 -5.27 -5.79
C ILE A 1 14.07 -5.69 -6.27
N ILE A 2 15.08 -4.81 -6.32
CA ILE A 2 16.43 -5.13 -6.84
C ILE A 2 17.04 -6.36 -6.16
N ASN A 3 17.02 -6.44 -4.82
CA ASN A 3 17.57 -7.59 -4.08
C ASN A 3 16.90 -8.91 -4.44
N ASN A 4 15.58 -8.89 -4.66
CA ASN A 4 14.83 -10.10 -5.05
C ASN A 4 15.18 -10.51 -6.48
N ALA A 5 15.29 -9.57 -7.40
CA ALA A 5 15.72 -9.83 -8.77
C ALA A 5 17.15 -10.39 -8.81
N THR A 6 18.07 -9.80 -8.04
CA THR A 6 19.45 -10.31 -7.91
C THR A 6 19.47 -11.74 -7.38
N GLY A 7 18.69 -12.03 -6.34
CA GLY A 7 18.58 -13.40 -5.80
C GLY A 7 18.05 -14.40 -6.84
N ALA A 8 17.02 -14.00 -7.60
CA ALA A 8 16.47 -14.84 -8.67
C ALA A 8 17.48 -15.09 -9.81
N ILE A 9 18.23 -14.05 -10.21
CA ILE A 9 19.28 -14.16 -11.23
C ILE A 9 20.38 -15.11 -10.77
N ILE A 10 20.87 -14.97 -9.55
CA ILE A 10 21.91 -15.84 -8.99
C ILE A 10 21.41 -17.29 -8.93
N ALA A 11 20.21 -17.52 -8.40
CA ALA A 11 19.65 -18.85 -8.31
C ALA A 11 19.49 -19.51 -9.69
N ALA A 12 18.99 -18.75 -10.67
CA ALA A 12 18.84 -19.25 -12.04
C ALA A 12 20.20 -19.59 -12.68
N PHE A 13 21.22 -18.77 -12.44
CA PHE A 13 22.58 -18.99 -12.93
C PHE A 13 23.22 -20.24 -12.30
N GLU A 14 23.09 -20.42 -10.99
CA GLU A 14 23.57 -21.60 -10.27
C GLU A 14 22.87 -22.90 -10.70
N LEU A 15 21.62 -22.80 -11.18
CA LEU A 15 20.89 -23.91 -11.78
C LEU A 15 21.30 -24.20 -13.23
N GLY A 16 22.28 -23.47 -13.77
CA GLY A 16 22.84 -23.68 -15.10
C GLY A 16 22.01 -23.09 -16.24
N LEU A 17 21.12 -22.14 -15.97
CA LEU A 17 20.40 -21.44 -17.02
C LEU A 17 21.33 -20.46 -17.76
N ASP A 18 21.15 -20.36 -19.08
CA ASP A 18 21.89 -19.43 -19.91
C ASP A 18 21.60 -17.96 -19.54
N PHE A 19 22.64 -17.14 -19.48
CA PHE A 19 22.53 -15.73 -19.06
C PHE A 19 21.61 -14.90 -19.93
N GLU A 20 21.58 -15.12 -21.23
CA GLU A 20 20.71 -14.38 -22.16
C GLU A 20 19.23 -14.77 -21.96
N ILE A 21 18.97 -16.01 -21.58
CA ILE A 21 17.62 -16.48 -21.19
C ILE A 21 17.20 -15.78 -19.90
N ILE A 22 18.08 -15.73 -18.89
CA ILE A 22 17.81 -15.07 -17.62
C ILE A 22 17.52 -13.57 -17.86
N LYS A 23 18.38 -12.88 -18.60
CA LYS A 23 18.25 -11.47 -18.94
C LYS A 23 16.94 -11.17 -19.68
N LYS A 24 16.59 -11.97 -20.69
CA LYS A 24 15.35 -11.82 -21.42
C LYS A 24 14.13 -11.93 -20.51
N ASN A 25 14.10 -12.91 -19.61
CA ASN A 25 12.97 -13.15 -18.74
C ASN A 25 12.86 -12.09 -17.63
N ILE A 26 13.97 -11.60 -17.08
CA ILE A 26 13.96 -10.49 -16.12
C ILE A 26 13.45 -9.20 -16.76
N ASN A 27 13.86 -8.90 -17.98
CA ASN A 27 13.39 -7.70 -18.69
C ASN A 27 11.89 -7.76 -19.06
N ASN A 28 11.36 -8.95 -19.23
CA ASN A 28 9.94 -9.17 -19.52
C ASN A 28 9.08 -9.35 -18.26
N PHE A 29 9.70 -9.31 -17.08
CA PHE A 29 8.97 -9.47 -15.82
C PHE A 29 8.23 -8.20 -15.44
N THR A 30 6.91 -8.23 -15.52
CA THR A 30 6.03 -7.08 -15.26
C THR A 30 5.73 -6.83 -13.78
N GLY A 31 6.29 -7.65 -12.88
CA GLY A 31 6.06 -7.52 -11.44
C GLY A 31 5.17 -8.63 -10.87
N MET A 32 4.78 -8.46 -9.64
CA MET A 32 3.87 -9.37 -8.92
C MET A 32 2.67 -8.58 -8.43
N VAL A 33 1.51 -9.22 -8.45
CA VAL A 33 0.27 -8.66 -7.92
C VAL A 33 0.50 -8.18 -6.47
N ARG A 34 0.02 -6.97 -6.17
CA ARG A 34 0.18 -6.31 -4.85
C ARG A 34 1.64 -6.10 -4.42
N ARG A 35 2.55 -5.90 -5.37
CA ARG A 35 3.97 -5.57 -5.10
C ARG A 35 4.38 -4.37 -5.92
N PHE A 36 4.03 -3.18 -5.43
CA PHE A 36 4.27 -1.92 -6.09
C PHE A 36 3.68 -1.88 -7.51
N GLU A 37 2.43 -2.38 -7.66
CA GLU A 37 1.70 -2.27 -8.92
C GLU A 37 1.29 -0.82 -9.14
N LEU A 38 1.45 -0.36 -10.36
CA LEU A 38 1.08 1.00 -10.77
C LEU A 38 -0.05 0.93 -11.80
N PHE A 39 -1.06 1.75 -11.56
CA PHE A 39 -2.18 1.93 -12.48
C PHE A 39 -2.31 3.40 -12.85
N LYS A 40 -2.59 3.67 -14.12
CA LYS A 40 -2.91 4.99 -14.62
C LYS A 40 -4.41 5.11 -14.84
N THR A 41 -5.03 6.12 -14.27
CA THR A 41 -6.46 6.39 -14.47
C THR A 41 -6.69 7.16 -15.76
N LYS A 42 -7.94 7.14 -16.26
CA LYS A 42 -8.37 7.87 -17.47
C LYS A 42 -7.97 9.35 -17.45
N ASN A 43 -7.98 9.97 -16.29
CA ASN A 43 -7.68 11.40 -16.13
C ASN A 43 -6.22 11.64 -15.65
N ASN A 44 -5.31 10.71 -15.92
CA ASN A 44 -3.89 10.76 -15.57
C ASN A 44 -3.58 10.72 -14.06
N GLY A 45 -4.52 10.29 -13.22
CA GLY A 45 -4.23 9.93 -11.84
C GLY A 45 -3.34 8.69 -11.76
N ILE A 46 -2.65 8.50 -10.65
CA ILE A 46 -1.81 7.34 -10.40
C ILE A 46 -2.33 6.60 -9.17
N ILE A 47 -2.56 5.30 -9.33
CA ILE A 47 -2.89 4.42 -8.21
C ILE A 47 -1.74 3.42 -8.07
N ILE A 48 -1.33 3.20 -6.83
CA ILE A 48 -0.31 2.21 -6.47
C ILE A 48 -0.93 1.22 -5.49
N THR A 49 -0.61 -0.06 -5.63
CA THR A 49 -1.01 -1.08 -4.66
C THR A 49 0.21 -1.82 -4.15
N ASP A 50 0.27 -2.06 -2.84
CA ASP A 50 1.35 -2.82 -2.23
C ASP A 50 0.87 -3.66 -1.02
N TYR A 51 1.50 -4.80 -0.83
CA TYR A 51 1.25 -5.74 0.27
C TYR A 51 1.95 -5.34 1.58
N GLY A 52 2.60 -4.18 1.63
CA GLY A 52 3.32 -3.69 2.81
C GLY A 52 2.46 -3.72 4.07
N HIS A 53 3.03 -4.25 5.16
CA HIS A 53 2.29 -4.44 6.41
C HIS A 53 3.14 -4.25 7.67
N SER A 54 4.37 -3.79 7.51
CA SER A 54 5.25 -3.38 8.62
C SER A 54 5.63 -1.91 8.48
N PRO A 55 6.04 -1.22 9.55
CA PRO A 55 6.49 0.16 9.47
C PRO A 55 7.65 0.36 8.50
N GLU A 56 8.57 -0.61 8.43
CA GLU A 56 9.70 -0.58 7.49
C GLU A 56 9.23 -0.64 6.04
N SER A 57 8.31 -1.58 5.71
CA SER A 57 7.74 -1.67 4.36
C SER A 57 6.98 -0.40 4.00
N LEU A 58 6.20 0.15 4.91
CA LEU A 58 5.46 1.40 4.70
C LEU A 58 6.41 2.57 4.44
N ASN A 59 7.47 2.71 5.24
CA ASN A 59 8.51 3.72 5.03
C ASN A 59 9.22 3.56 3.68
N HIS A 60 9.51 2.33 3.29
CA HIS A 60 10.17 2.04 2.02
C HIS A 60 9.28 2.42 0.82
N ILE A 61 8.02 2.00 0.85
CA ILE A 61 7.05 2.30 -0.20
C ILE A 61 6.85 3.82 -0.36
N ILE A 62 6.63 4.54 0.74
CA ILE A 62 6.46 6.00 0.71
C ILE A 62 7.72 6.68 0.15
N LYS A 63 8.91 6.24 0.56
CA LYS A 63 10.18 6.76 0.05
C LYS A 63 10.32 6.54 -1.47
N GLU A 64 10.03 5.34 -1.95
CA GLU A 64 10.08 5.03 -3.38
C GLU A 64 9.10 5.87 -4.19
N ILE A 65 7.88 6.07 -3.69
CA ILE A 65 6.88 6.94 -4.34
C ILE A 65 7.40 8.37 -4.43
N ARG A 66 8.00 8.90 -3.35
CA ARG A 66 8.56 10.26 -3.34
C ARG A 66 9.73 10.43 -4.29
N LEU A 67 10.53 9.37 -4.51
CA LEU A 67 11.63 9.39 -5.49
C LEU A 67 11.13 9.35 -6.93
N LEU A 68 10.11 8.54 -7.21
CA LEU A 68 9.54 8.39 -8.55
C LEU A 68 8.68 9.59 -8.97
N PHE A 69 8.02 10.22 -8.01
CA PHE A 69 7.04 11.27 -8.25
C PHE A 69 7.22 12.45 -7.25
N PRO A 70 8.34 13.17 -7.31
CA PRO A 70 8.70 14.18 -6.30
C PRO A 70 7.71 15.33 -6.21
N ASP A 71 7.04 15.68 -7.31
CA ASP A 71 6.13 16.84 -7.38
C ASP A 71 4.66 16.47 -7.11
N LYS A 72 4.37 15.19 -6.90
CA LYS A 72 3.00 14.72 -6.65
C LYS A 72 2.70 14.62 -5.16
N LYS A 73 1.50 15.02 -4.77
CA LYS A 73 0.98 14.72 -3.43
C LYS A 73 0.69 13.23 -3.29
N LEU A 74 0.91 12.69 -2.11
CA LEU A 74 0.69 11.29 -1.78
C LEU A 74 -0.47 11.13 -0.81
N HIS A 75 -1.50 10.44 -1.23
CA HIS A 75 -2.58 9.93 -0.40
C HIS A 75 -2.33 8.44 -0.10
N THR A 76 -1.98 8.12 1.12
CA THR A 76 -1.79 6.74 1.57
C THR A 76 -3.08 6.20 2.17
N VAL A 77 -3.60 5.12 1.61
CA VAL A 77 -4.71 4.33 2.14
C VAL A 77 -4.12 3.10 2.81
N PHE A 78 -4.20 3.03 4.13
CA PHE A 78 -3.52 1.99 4.90
C PHE A 78 -4.50 1.09 5.65
N GLN A 79 -4.36 -0.23 5.46
CA GLN A 79 -5.01 -1.25 6.26
C GLN A 79 -3.97 -1.94 7.16
N PRO A 80 -3.94 -1.67 8.46
CA PRO A 80 -3.09 -2.43 9.37
C PRO A 80 -3.47 -3.91 9.36
N HIS A 81 -2.48 -4.78 9.53
CA HIS A 81 -2.67 -6.24 9.53
C HIS A 81 -2.16 -6.83 10.83
N LEU A 82 -3.02 -7.56 11.55
CA LEU A 82 -2.86 -8.08 12.91
C LEU A 82 -2.90 -6.99 13.97
N PHE A 83 -3.76 -7.18 14.97
CA PHE A 83 -3.82 -6.28 16.13
C PHE A 83 -2.52 -6.29 16.92
N SER A 84 -1.91 -7.46 17.14
CA SER A 84 -0.63 -7.59 17.86
C SER A 84 0.47 -6.78 17.21
N ARG A 85 0.60 -6.82 15.87
CA ARG A 85 1.58 -6.02 15.15
C ARG A 85 1.26 -4.54 15.24
N THR A 86 0.02 -4.17 15.08
CA THR A 86 -0.43 -2.78 15.16
C THR A 86 -0.18 -2.20 16.56
N TYR A 87 -0.36 -2.99 17.60
CA TYR A 87 -0.06 -2.61 18.98
C TYR A 87 1.45 -2.44 19.22
N ASN A 88 2.23 -3.45 18.84
CA ASN A 88 3.68 -3.46 19.09
C ASN A 88 4.43 -2.36 18.32
N PHE A 89 3.94 -1.95 17.17
CA PHE A 89 4.56 -0.94 16.30
C PHE A 89 3.68 0.30 16.11
N PHE A 90 2.85 0.62 17.10
CA PHE A 90 1.86 1.69 17.01
C PHE A 90 2.49 3.04 16.66
N HIS A 91 3.55 3.41 17.34
CA HIS A 91 4.24 4.69 17.14
C HIS A 91 5.01 4.72 15.81
N GLU A 92 5.64 3.62 15.43
CA GLU A 92 6.38 3.50 14.17
C GLU A 92 5.45 3.61 12.95
N PHE A 93 4.25 3.05 13.03
CA PHE A 93 3.24 3.24 11.99
C PHE A 93 2.83 4.71 11.87
N ILE A 94 2.59 5.39 12.98
CA ILE A 94 2.25 6.81 12.98
C ILE A 94 3.36 7.64 12.33
N GLU A 95 4.62 7.43 12.73
CA GLU A 95 5.77 8.16 12.17
C GLU A 95 5.99 7.87 10.66
N ALA A 96 5.69 6.65 10.21
CA ALA A 96 5.74 6.34 8.79
C ALA A 96 4.62 7.06 8.02
N LEU A 97 3.39 7.04 8.52
CA LEU A 97 2.21 7.62 7.89
C LEU A 97 2.28 9.15 7.81
N LYS A 98 2.90 9.82 8.78
CA LYS A 98 3.14 11.27 8.77
C LYS A 98 3.92 11.78 7.55
N LYS A 99 4.60 10.89 6.82
CA LYS A 99 5.35 11.23 5.59
C LYS A 99 4.47 11.37 4.37
N SER A 100 3.19 11.03 4.48
CA SER A 100 2.18 11.20 3.43
C SER A 100 1.52 12.58 3.56
N ASP A 101 1.03 13.15 2.44
CA ASP A 101 0.29 14.41 2.48
C ASP A 101 -1.13 14.20 3.00
N ARG A 102 -1.68 13.02 2.76
CA ARG A 102 -3.00 12.58 3.24
C ARG A 102 -2.94 11.10 3.62
N VAL A 103 -3.69 10.74 4.64
CA VAL A 103 -3.81 9.35 5.09
C VAL A 103 -5.28 8.98 5.19
N SER A 104 -5.65 7.81 4.69
CA SER A 104 -6.93 7.16 5.00
C SER A 104 -6.68 5.84 5.69
N LEU A 105 -7.35 5.62 6.81
CA LEU A 105 -7.19 4.41 7.61
C LEU A 105 -8.42 3.51 7.48
N ILE A 106 -8.15 2.25 7.18
CA ILE A 106 -9.12 1.16 7.17
C ILE A 106 -8.96 0.36 8.47
N ASP A 107 -10.01 -0.28 8.94
CA ASP A 107 -9.98 -1.13 10.14
C ASP A 107 -8.86 -2.17 10.07
N VAL A 108 -8.31 -2.49 11.24
CA VAL A 108 -7.28 -3.55 11.34
C VAL A 108 -7.84 -4.85 10.78
N TYR A 109 -7.12 -5.46 9.85
CA TYR A 109 -7.43 -6.82 9.40
C TYR A 109 -6.93 -7.83 10.44
N PRO A 110 -7.85 -8.54 11.11
CA PRO A 110 -7.50 -9.39 12.27
C PRO A 110 -6.73 -10.65 11.87
N ALA A 111 -6.90 -11.13 10.64
CA ALA A 111 -6.41 -12.42 10.17
C ALA A 111 -6.86 -13.57 11.09
N ARG A 112 -5.94 -14.07 11.94
CA ARG A 112 -6.20 -15.16 12.89
C ARG A 112 -6.43 -14.70 14.33
N GLU A 113 -6.37 -13.39 14.59
CA GLU A 113 -6.56 -12.84 15.93
C GLU A 113 -8.05 -12.54 16.20
N LYS A 114 -8.45 -12.61 17.45
CA LYS A 114 -9.80 -12.26 17.88
C LYS A 114 -9.85 -10.80 18.27
N GLU A 115 -10.71 -10.03 17.63
CA GLU A 115 -10.84 -8.60 17.85
C GLU A 115 -11.13 -8.24 19.29
N GLU A 116 -11.96 -9.05 19.99
CA GLU A 116 -12.38 -8.81 21.36
C GLU A 116 -11.20 -8.76 22.35
N GLU A 117 -10.10 -9.42 22.03
CA GLU A 117 -8.89 -9.43 22.86
C GLU A 117 -8.06 -8.15 22.75
N TRP A 118 -8.32 -7.33 21.72
CA TRP A 118 -7.49 -6.22 21.31
C TRP A 118 -8.20 -4.87 21.27
N ILE A 119 -9.53 -4.83 21.17
CA ILE A 119 -10.31 -3.62 20.90
C ILE A 119 -10.02 -2.47 21.87
N ASP A 120 -9.79 -2.79 23.14
CA ASP A 120 -9.42 -1.78 24.17
C ASP A 120 -7.96 -1.34 24.08
N LYS A 121 -7.11 -2.13 23.45
CA LYS A 121 -5.66 -1.88 23.37
C LYS A 121 -5.28 -1.07 22.14
N VAL A 122 -5.75 -1.48 20.95
CA VAL A 122 -5.37 -0.89 19.67
C VAL A 122 -6.48 -0.99 18.65
N SER A 123 -6.57 0.01 17.79
CA SER A 123 -7.44 0.04 16.61
C SER A 123 -6.88 1.03 15.58
N SER A 124 -7.35 0.93 14.35
CA SER A 124 -7.06 1.96 13.33
C SER A 124 -7.62 3.32 13.71
N TYR A 125 -8.71 3.36 14.46
CA TYR A 125 -9.28 4.61 14.97
C TYR A 125 -8.33 5.31 15.95
N LYS A 126 -7.62 4.57 16.81
CA LYS A 126 -6.59 5.15 17.70
C LYS A 126 -5.41 5.75 16.91
N ILE A 127 -4.98 5.11 15.81
CA ILE A 127 -3.97 5.68 14.90
C ILE A 127 -4.51 6.96 14.26
N TYR A 128 -5.75 6.97 13.80
CA TYR A 128 -6.41 8.16 13.25
C TYR A 128 -6.40 9.33 14.24
N GLU A 129 -6.77 9.09 15.51
CA GLU A 129 -6.78 10.13 16.54
C GLU A 129 -5.39 10.75 16.76
N GLU A 130 -4.34 9.93 16.83
CA GLU A 130 -2.96 10.41 17.02
C GLU A 130 -2.44 11.19 15.80
N LEU A 131 -2.72 10.72 14.58
CA LEU A 131 -2.39 11.46 13.36
C LEU A 131 -3.13 12.81 13.30
N LYS A 132 -4.39 12.82 13.67
CA LYS A 132 -5.21 14.05 13.71
C LYS A 132 -4.68 15.04 14.76
N LYS A 133 -4.33 14.59 15.96
CA LYS A 133 -3.68 15.43 17.00
C LYS A 133 -2.35 16.00 16.52
N SER A 134 -1.62 15.29 15.68
CA SER A 134 -0.36 15.74 15.08
C SER A 134 -0.55 16.71 13.90
N GLY A 135 -1.78 17.10 13.56
CA GLY A 135 -2.08 18.02 12.47
C GLY A 135 -2.04 17.39 11.07
N CYS A 136 -1.99 16.06 10.97
CA CYS A 136 -2.01 15.37 9.68
C CYS A 136 -3.38 15.45 9.02
N SER A 137 -3.40 15.53 7.68
CA SER A 137 -4.62 15.35 6.90
C SER A 137 -4.99 13.87 6.90
N VAL A 138 -5.89 13.47 7.80
CA VAL A 138 -6.25 12.06 8.00
C VAL A 138 -7.75 11.86 7.97
N TYR A 139 -8.17 10.74 7.40
CA TYR A 139 -9.54 10.28 7.31
C TYR A 139 -9.66 8.83 7.80
N TYR A 140 -10.74 8.52 8.51
CA TYR A 140 -11.04 7.17 8.92
C TYR A 140 -12.10 6.57 8.00
N ALA A 141 -11.72 5.56 7.23
CA ALA A 141 -12.56 4.95 6.20
C ALA A 141 -13.43 3.79 6.72
N GLY A 142 -13.13 3.29 7.93
CA GLY A 142 -13.87 2.18 8.53
C GLY A 142 -13.55 0.83 7.91
N LYS A 143 -14.56 -0.02 7.69
CA LYS A 143 -14.38 -1.39 7.18
C LYS A 143 -13.91 -1.40 5.73
N SER A 144 -13.13 -2.42 5.37
CA SER A 144 -12.70 -2.64 3.98
C SER A 144 -13.86 -2.79 3.00
N SER A 145 -14.98 -3.37 3.41
CA SER A 145 -16.21 -3.47 2.61
C SER A 145 -16.81 -2.12 2.22
N ASP A 146 -16.54 -1.08 2.97
CA ASP A 146 -17.08 0.28 2.73
C ASP A 146 -16.10 1.19 1.98
N ILE A 147 -14.95 0.66 1.56
CA ILE A 147 -13.84 1.42 0.98
C ILE A 147 -14.27 2.23 -0.25
N TYR A 148 -15.05 1.64 -1.14
CA TYR A 148 -15.55 2.35 -2.32
C TYR A 148 -16.38 3.56 -1.90
N LYS A 149 -17.39 3.37 -1.06
CA LYS A 149 -18.28 4.43 -0.58
C LYS A 149 -17.53 5.52 0.17
N ASN A 150 -16.60 5.13 1.03
CA ASN A 150 -15.95 6.04 1.96
C ASN A 150 -14.69 6.70 1.40
N LEU A 151 -14.03 6.11 0.40
CA LEU A 151 -12.79 6.63 -0.16
C LEU A 151 -12.93 7.21 -1.56
N PHE A 152 -13.77 6.63 -2.43
CA PHE A 152 -13.88 7.05 -3.82
C PHE A 152 -14.10 8.57 -3.97
N PRO A 153 -14.96 9.23 -3.16
CA PRO A 153 -15.15 10.68 -3.24
C PRO A 153 -13.92 11.52 -2.92
N TYR A 154 -12.92 10.92 -2.28
CA TYR A 154 -11.70 11.61 -1.84
C TYR A 154 -10.47 11.29 -2.70
N ILE A 155 -10.63 10.41 -3.72
CA ILE A 155 -9.54 10.14 -4.66
C ILE A 155 -9.41 11.32 -5.61
N ASN A 156 -8.22 11.90 -5.61
CA ASN A 156 -7.92 13.08 -6.40
C ASN A 156 -6.91 12.72 -7.48
N GLU A 157 -7.25 12.99 -8.73
CA GLU A 157 -6.41 12.69 -9.89
C GLU A 157 -5.08 13.46 -9.92
N ASN A 158 -4.98 14.56 -9.18
CA ASN A 158 -3.73 15.31 -9.01
C ASN A 158 -2.82 14.71 -7.93
N GLU A 159 -3.26 13.70 -7.22
CA GLU A 159 -2.53 13.00 -6.16
C GLU A 159 -2.24 11.56 -6.59
N ILE A 160 -1.21 10.98 -5.98
CA ILE A 160 -1.01 9.53 -6.04
C ILE A 160 -1.81 8.92 -4.91
N THR A 161 -2.69 7.97 -5.23
CA THR A 161 -3.38 7.17 -4.21
C THR A 161 -2.68 5.82 -4.07
N CYS A 162 -2.11 5.55 -2.91
CA CYS A 162 -1.41 4.30 -2.64
C CYS A 162 -2.16 3.45 -1.62
N PHE A 163 -2.66 2.28 -2.06
CA PHE A 163 -3.30 1.28 -1.22
C PHE A 163 -2.24 0.34 -0.65
N ILE A 164 -2.06 0.34 0.67
CA ILE A 164 -1.03 -0.46 1.35
C ILE A 164 -1.67 -1.33 2.42
N GLY A 165 -1.46 -2.64 2.33
CA GLY A 165 -1.93 -3.59 3.33
C GLY A 165 -1.95 -5.03 2.87
N ALA A 166 -1.82 -5.96 3.82
CA ALA A 166 -1.82 -7.40 3.60
C ALA A 166 -3.19 -8.06 3.90
N GLY A 167 -4.20 -7.25 4.20
CA GLY A 167 -5.55 -7.71 4.50
C GLY A 167 -6.39 -7.96 3.25
N ASP A 168 -7.68 -7.74 3.37
CA ASP A 168 -8.70 -8.02 2.36
C ASP A 168 -9.11 -6.79 1.53
N MET A 169 -8.46 -5.68 1.73
CA MET A 169 -8.74 -4.41 1.03
C MET A 169 -8.73 -4.57 -0.50
N ASP A 170 -7.91 -5.47 -1.02
CA ASP A 170 -7.79 -5.77 -2.45
C ASP A 170 -9.08 -6.30 -3.08
N ARG A 171 -9.95 -6.95 -2.29
CA ARG A 171 -11.25 -7.42 -2.75
C ARG A 171 -12.22 -6.28 -3.07
N TYR A 172 -11.97 -5.10 -2.51
CA TYR A 172 -12.92 -3.98 -2.56
C TYR A 172 -12.41 -2.79 -3.38
N TYR A 173 -11.10 -2.55 -3.46
CA TYR A 173 -10.59 -1.42 -4.27
C TYR A 173 -10.69 -1.67 -5.78
N GLY A 174 -10.94 -2.90 -6.21
CA GLY A 174 -11.16 -3.23 -7.61
C GLY A 174 -12.32 -2.44 -8.25
N GLU A 175 -13.36 -2.11 -7.47
CA GLU A 175 -14.45 -1.24 -7.92
C GLU A 175 -13.95 0.18 -8.20
N ILE A 176 -13.05 0.69 -7.35
CA ILE A 176 -12.41 2.00 -7.53
C ILE A 176 -11.58 2.01 -8.82
N LEU A 177 -10.75 0.99 -9.04
CA LEU A 177 -9.95 0.87 -10.26
C LEU A 177 -10.82 0.83 -11.52
N LYS A 178 -11.92 0.08 -11.48
CA LYS A 178 -12.87 -0.03 -12.58
C LYS A 178 -13.56 1.30 -12.88
N GLU A 179 -14.04 2.01 -11.86
CA GLU A 179 -14.73 3.29 -12.02
C GLU A 179 -13.81 4.38 -12.59
N LEU A 180 -12.55 4.35 -12.21
CA LEU A 180 -11.53 5.27 -12.70
C LEU A 180 -10.95 4.87 -14.07
N ASP A 181 -11.47 3.79 -14.69
CA ASP A 181 -10.91 3.20 -15.93
C ASP A 181 -9.37 3.07 -15.82
N ALA A 182 -8.93 2.53 -14.68
CA ALA A 182 -7.53 2.41 -14.37
C ALA A 182 -6.93 1.22 -15.12
N LYS A 183 -5.83 1.45 -15.84
CA LYS A 183 -5.07 0.47 -16.61
C LYS A 183 -3.68 0.31 -16.02
N ASP A 184 -3.00 -0.77 -16.38
CA ASP A 184 -1.59 -0.93 -16.03
C ASP A 184 -0.82 0.31 -16.48
N PHE A 185 0.09 0.78 -15.65
CA PHE A 185 0.83 2.02 -15.90
C PHE A 185 1.76 1.92 -17.12
N TRP A 186 2.17 0.70 -17.46
CA TRP A 186 3.14 0.39 -18.51
C TRP A 186 2.50 -0.02 -19.85
N ASP A 187 1.15 -0.17 -19.90
CA ASP A 187 0.39 -0.34 -21.13
C ASP A 187 0.17 1.04 -21.83
#